data_d929229d1467832fc3f40138d39f8ddd
#
_entry.id   d929229d1467832fc3f40138d39f8ddd
#
_cell.length_a   1.000
_cell.length_b   1.000
_cell.length_c   1.000
_cell.angle_alpha   90.00
_cell.angle_beta   90.00
_cell.angle_gamma   90.00
#
_symmetry.space_group_name_H-M   'P 1'
#
loop_
_entity.id
_entity.type
_entity.pdbx_description
1 polymer ?
#
loop_
_entity_poly.entity_id
_entity_poly.type
_entity_poly.pdbx_seq_one_letter_code
_entity_poly.pdbx_strand_id
1 'polypeptide(L)'
;MAAKAKNDSIGGTVTCVIRNVPVGLGEPCFDKMESKIAQAMMSIPATKGIEIGSGFRGTCIPGSKHNDPFVRKQDGTLGTSTNWSGGIQGLSLIHI
;
A
#
# COMPACT_ATOMS: atom_id res chain seq x y z
N MET A 1 23.67 -16.90 -10.92
CA MET A 1 22.99 -15.67 -11.34
C MET A 1 23.89 -14.85 -12.22
N ALA A 2 23.33 -14.40 -13.36
CA ALA A 2 24.13 -13.71 -14.39
C ALA A 2 24.80 -12.43 -13.89
N ALA A 3 24.10 -11.63 -13.07
CA ALA A 3 24.65 -10.38 -12.55
C ALA A 3 25.88 -10.63 -11.67
N LYS A 4 25.84 -11.65 -10.81
CA LYS A 4 26.95 -12.01 -9.95
C LYS A 4 28.16 -12.46 -10.75
N ALA A 5 27.92 -13.24 -11.81
CA ALA A 5 28.98 -13.72 -12.68
C ALA A 5 29.71 -12.60 -13.44
N LYS A 6 29.01 -11.47 -13.65
CA LYS A 6 29.57 -10.28 -14.33
C LYS A 6 30.05 -9.21 -13.37
N ASN A 7 30.10 -9.47 -12.06
CA ASN A 7 30.38 -8.48 -11.03
C ASN A 7 29.44 -7.29 -11.10
N ASP A 8 28.16 -7.56 -11.36
CA ASP A 8 27.14 -6.54 -11.52
C ASP A 8 26.04 -6.77 -10.48
N SER A 9 25.09 -5.88 -10.42
CA SER A 9 23.94 -5.96 -9.53
C SER A 9 22.64 -5.83 -10.30
N ILE A 10 21.56 -6.30 -9.70
CA ILE A 10 20.23 -6.26 -10.31
C ILE A 10 19.29 -5.61 -9.31
N GLY A 11 18.44 -4.73 -9.85
CA GLY A 11 17.35 -4.16 -9.07
C GLY A 11 16.15 -5.08 -9.00
N GLY A 12 15.19 -4.72 -8.20
CA GLY A 12 13.98 -5.48 -8.07
C GLY A 12 12.97 -4.82 -7.17
N THR A 13 11.84 -5.49 -7.01
CA THR A 13 10.77 -5.06 -6.13
C THR A 13 10.44 -6.19 -5.14
N VAL A 14 9.94 -5.78 -3.99
CA VAL A 14 9.42 -6.70 -2.97
C VAL A 14 8.01 -6.25 -2.64
N THR A 15 7.09 -7.19 -2.67
CA THR A 15 5.70 -6.93 -2.31
C THR A 15 5.43 -7.47 -0.91
N CYS A 16 4.86 -6.64 -0.07
CA CYS A 16 4.47 -7.01 1.29
C CYS A 16 2.95 -6.97 1.41
N VAL A 17 2.37 -8.00 1.98
CA VAL A 17 0.94 -8.08 2.27
C VAL A 17 0.75 -8.23 3.77
N ILE A 18 -0.06 -7.36 4.35
CA ILE A 18 -0.39 -7.40 5.77
C ILE A 18 -1.88 -7.71 5.90
N ARG A 19 -2.22 -8.71 6.69
CA ARG A 19 -3.60 -9.15 6.86
C ARG A 19 -4.08 -8.89 8.28
N ASN A 20 -5.39 -8.84 8.45
CA ASN A 20 -6.04 -8.70 9.75
C ASN A 20 -5.65 -7.42 10.48
N VAL A 21 -5.48 -6.34 9.74
CA VAL A 21 -5.14 -5.03 10.32
C VAL A 21 -6.41 -4.40 10.88
N PRO A 22 -6.41 -3.95 12.14
CA PRO A 22 -7.54 -3.22 12.70
C PRO A 22 -7.78 -1.91 11.95
N VAL A 23 -9.04 -1.52 11.82
CA VAL A 23 -9.37 -0.22 11.23
C VAL A 23 -9.01 0.91 12.21
N GLY A 24 -8.80 2.09 11.68
CA GLY A 24 -8.56 3.28 12.49
C GLY A 24 -7.13 3.48 12.95
N LEU A 25 -6.18 2.68 12.47
CA LEU A 25 -4.76 2.93 12.74
C LEU A 25 -4.28 4.15 11.99
N GLY A 26 -3.32 4.81 12.56
CA GLY A 26 -2.73 6.00 11.96
C GLY A 26 -3.36 7.27 12.50
N GLU A 27 -2.62 8.36 12.37
CA GLU A 27 -3.02 9.69 12.82
C GLU A 27 -2.94 10.66 11.64
N PRO A 28 -3.57 11.85 11.75
CA PRO A 28 -3.53 12.80 10.64
C PRO A 28 -2.12 13.23 10.24
N CYS A 29 -1.98 13.63 8.99
CA CYS A 29 -0.76 14.22 8.44
C CYS A 29 0.42 13.26 8.46
N PHE A 30 1.42 13.56 9.27
CA PHE A 30 2.69 12.82 9.27
C PHE A 30 2.58 11.43 9.88
N ASP A 31 1.53 11.14 10.62
CA ASP A 31 1.38 9.89 11.35
C ASP A 31 0.33 8.96 10.74
N LYS A 32 -0.20 9.28 9.57
CA LYS A 32 -1.11 8.37 8.88
C LYS A 32 -0.35 7.10 8.46
N MET A 33 -1.09 5.99 8.30
CA MET A 33 -0.48 4.67 8.10
C MET A 33 0.47 4.64 6.91
N GLU A 34 0.09 5.23 5.78
CA GLU A 34 0.96 5.22 4.60
C GLU A 34 2.25 6.02 4.83
N SER A 35 2.19 7.09 5.62
CA SER A 35 3.39 7.86 5.97
C SER A 35 4.33 7.06 6.84
N LYS A 36 3.80 6.35 7.82
CA LYS A 36 4.61 5.50 8.71
C LYS A 36 5.23 4.34 7.97
N ILE A 37 4.48 3.69 7.09
CA ILE A 37 5.00 2.60 6.28
C ILE A 37 6.08 3.11 5.34
N ALA A 38 5.85 4.25 4.67
CA ALA A 38 6.83 4.81 3.76
C ALA A 38 8.12 5.19 4.49
N GLN A 39 8.01 5.79 5.67
CA GLN A 39 9.17 6.14 6.50
C GLN A 39 9.97 4.90 6.86
N ALA A 40 9.31 3.83 7.29
CA ALA A 40 9.98 2.59 7.68
C ALA A 40 10.65 1.93 6.48
N MET A 41 9.95 1.86 5.34
CA MET A 41 10.48 1.20 4.15
C MET A 41 11.64 1.99 3.55
N MET A 42 11.53 3.31 3.50
CA MET A 42 12.60 4.15 2.94
C MET A 42 13.81 4.26 3.86
N SER A 43 13.71 3.82 5.09
CA SER A 43 14.86 3.74 6.00
C SER A 43 15.77 2.55 5.69
N ILE A 44 15.29 1.60 4.91
CA ILE A 44 16.10 0.44 4.50
C ILE A 44 17.14 0.90 3.48
N PRO A 45 18.43 0.54 3.64
CA PRO A 45 19.46 0.96 2.70
C PRO A 45 19.16 0.56 1.26
N ALA A 46 19.45 1.48 0.32
CA ALA A 46 19.28 1.32 -1.11
C ALA A 46 17.82 1.22 -1.60
N THR A 47 16.85 1.45 -0.73
CA THR A 47 15.45 1.56 -1.13
C THR A 47 15.21 2.90 -1.79
N LYS A 48 14.55 2.91 -2.97
CA LYS A 48 14.39 4.13 -3.78
C LYS A 48 12.93 4.53 -3.98
N GLY A 49 11.98 3.67 -3.67
CA GLY A 49 10.58 4.01 -3.84
C GLY A 49 9.66 3.02 -3.17
N ILE A 50 8.43 3.46 -2.99
CA ILE A 50 7.37 2.65 -2.41
C ILE A 50 6.06 3.00 -3.10
N GLU A 51 5.21 2.00 -3.27
CA GLU A 51 3.85 2.17 -3.77
C GLU A 51 2.89 1.43 -2.86
N ILE A 52 1.68 1.97 -2.73
CA ILE A 52 0.62 1.39 -1.91
C ILE A 52 -0.59 1.13 -2.79
N GLY A 53 -1.14 -0.08 -2.73
CA GLY A 53 -2.25 -0.48 -3.57
C GLY A 53 -1.89 -0.47 -5.04
N SER A 54 -2.69 0.19 -5.86
CA SER A 54 -2.40 0.34 -7.29
C SER A 54 -1.20 1.24 -7.57
N GLY A 55 -0.80 2.06 -6.58
CA GLY A 55 0.35 2.95 -6.73
C GLY A 55 0.19 3.92 -7.88
N PHE A 56 1.24 4.11 -8.65
CA PHE A 56 1.24 5.03 -9.78
C PHE A 56 0.30 4.61 -10.90
N ARG A 57 -0.03 3.34 -11.01
CA ARG A 57 -1.02 2.88 -11.99
C ARG A 57 -2.39 3.50 -11.78
N GLY A 58 -2.72 3.88 -10.55
CA GLY A 58 -3.97 4.52 -10.23
C GLY A 58 -4.17 5.84 -10.97
N THR A 59 -3.10 6.48 -11.39
CA THR A 59 -3.19 7.73 -12.16
C THR A 59 -3.80 7.55 -13.54
N CYS A 60 -3.80 6.33 -14.05
CA CYS A 60 -4.35 5.99 -15.37
C CYS A 60 -5.80 5.53 -15.31
N ILE A 61 -6.40 5.48 -14.13
CA ILE A 61 -7.74 4.93 -13.90
C ILE A 61 -8.65 6.08 -13.46
N PRO A 62 -9.85 6.25 -14.08
CA PRO A 62 -10.79 7.25 -13.62
C PRO A 62 -11.19 7.06 -12.17
N GLY A 63 -11.37 8.14 -11.43
CA GLY A 63 -11.69 8.06 -10.01
C GLY A 63 -12.95 7.26 -9.71
N SER A 64 -13.93 7.30 -10.61
CA SER A 64 -15.17 6.53 -10.46
C SER A 64 -14.95 5.01 -10.52
N LYS A 65 -13.85 4.57 -11.14
CA LYS A 65 -13.46 3.15 -11.23
C LYS A 65 -12.36 2.80 -10.26
N HIS A 66 -11.66 3.79 -9.72
CA HIS A 66 -10.59 3.61 -8.75
C HIS A 66 -11.15 3.84 -7.35
N ASN A 67 -11.94 2.89 -6.89
CA ASN A 67 -12.61 2.98 -5.61
C ASN A 67 -12.69 1.58 -4.99
N ASP A 68 -12.68 1.56 -3.68
CA ASP A 68 -12.79 0.32 -2.92
C ASP A 68 -14.09 0.38 -2.11
N PRO A 69 -15.24 0.03 -2.70
CA PRO A 69 -16.51 0.04 -1.97
C PRO A 69 -16.46 -0.93 -0.80
N PHE A 70 -16.95 -0.47 0.34
CA PHE A 70 -17.03 -1.33 1.51
C PHE A 70 -18.10 -2.39 1.33
N VAL A 71 -17.78 -3.62 1.73
CA VAL A 71 -18.70 -4.75 1.66
C VAL A 71 -18.63 -5.53 2.97
N ARG A 72 -19.71 -6.22 3.31
CA ARG A 72 -19.72 -7.12 4.45
C ARG A 72 -19.30 -8.50 3.98
N LYS A 73 -18.26 -9.04 4.60
CA LYS A 73 -17.79 -10.39 4.27
C LYS A 73 -18.71 -11.45 4.88
N GLN A 74 -18.56 -12.70 4.43
CA GLN A 74 -19.36 -13.81 4.90
C GLN A 74 -19.22 -14.04 6.41
N ASP A 75 -18.08 -13.74 6.97
CA ASP A 75 -17.83 -13.86 8.41
C ASP A 75 -18.37 -12.67 9.22
N GLY A 76 -19.03 -11.73 8.58
CA GLY A 76 -19.59 -10.55 9.21
C GLY A 76 -18.67 -9.36 9.35
N THR A 77 -17.39 -9.49 8.98
CA THR A 77 -16.46 -8.38 9.05
C THR A 77 -16.59 -7.46 7.84
N LEU A 78 -16.14 -6.22 8.01
CA LEU A 78 -16.11 -5.26 6.94
C LEU A 78 -14.88 -5.49 6.05
N GLY A 79 -15.07 -5.34 4.76
CA GLY A 79 -13.99 -5.41 3.80
C GLY A 79 -14.31 -4.55 2.60
N THR A 80 -13.53 -4.66 1.55
CA THR A 80 -13.76 -3.94 0.29
C THR A 80 -13.89 -4.93 -0.85
N SER A 81 -14.60 -4.53 -1.91
CA SER A 81 -14.78 -5.39 -3.08
C SER A 81 -13.55 -5.41 -3.98
N THR A 82 -12.72 -4.37 -3.89
CA THR A 82 -11.47 -4.24 -4.63
C THR A 82 -10.38 -3.73 -3.70
N ASN A 83 -9.16 -3.63 -4.19
CA ASN A 83 -8.04 -3.20 -3.36
C ASN A 83 -7.16 -2.16 -4.06
N TRP A 84 -7.78 -1.21 -4.74
CA TRP A 84 -7.05 -0.15 -5.43
C TRP A 84 -6.21 0.70 -4.47
N SER A 85 -6.75 0.96 -3.28
CA SER A 85 -6.09 1.78 -2.26
C SER A 85 -5.13 0.98 -1.37
N GLY A 86 -5.06 -0.34 -1.53
CA GLY A 86 -4.17 -1.16 -0.74
C GLY A 86 -4.57 -1.30 0.73
N GLY A 87 -5.84 -1.04 1.06
CA GLY A 87 -6.34 -1.22 2.42
C GLY A 87 -6.10 -0.04 3.36
N ILE A 88 -5.63 1.10 2.87
CA ILE A 88 -5.30 2.24 3.73
C ILE A 88 -6.47 3.20 3.99
N GLN A 89 -7.64 2.96 3.39
CA GLN A 89 -8.82 3.75 3.72
C GLN A 89 -9.15 3.60 5.19
N GLY A 90 -9.46 4.71 5.86
CA GLY A 90 -9.72 4.69 7.29
C GLY A 90 -8.48 4.58 8.16
N LEU A 91 -7.34 4.27 7.57
CA LEU A 91 -6.05 4.27 8.26
C LEU A 91 -5.27 5.56 7.99
N SER A 92 -5.49 6.15 6.83
CA SER A 92 -4.78 7.34 6.38
C SER A 92 -5.73 8.47 6.00
N LEU A 93 -6.89 8.15 5.44
CA LEU A 93 -7.87 9.11 4.96
C LEU A 93 -8.93 9.30 6.03
N ILE A 94 -8.83 10.40 6.76
CA ILE A 94 -9.70 10.65 7.92
C ILE A 94 -10.97 11.43 7.57
N HIS A 95 -11.00 12.07 6.42
CA HIS A 95 -12.16 12.82 5.95
C HIS A 95 -12.61 12.28 4.61
N ILE A 96 -13.49 11.36 4.68
CA ILE A 96 -13.96 10.68 3.47
C ILE A 96 -15.41 11.04 3.25
#